data_32b7299fe89bf637190c938176749db5
#
_entry.id   32b7299fe89bf637190c938176749db5
#
_cell.length_a   1.000
_cell.length_b   1.000
_cell.length_c   1.000
_cell.angle_alpha   90.00
_cell.angle_beta   90.00
_cell.angle_gamma   90.00
#
_symmetry.space_group_name_H-M   'P 1'
#
loop_
_entity.id
_entity.type
_entity.pdbx_description
1 polymer ?
#
loop_
_entity_poly.entity_id
_entity_poly.type
_entity_poly.pdbx_seq_one_letter_code
_entity_poly.pdbx_strand_id
1 'polypeptide(L)'
;MTSLDSFKSRATLDVAGKSYTIYRLDAVRDTSGGNADRLPFSLKVLLENLLRNEDGAFVKKADIDAMANWNVQAKVEKEIAFRTARVLLQDFTGVPAVVDLAAMRDALAKLGGNPQLINPLQPVDLVIDHSVQVDEYGSDAAFLINTDLEFERNVERYVFLRWGQDAFKNFRVVPPGTGICHQVNLEYLGKTVFVNPETNEAYCDSLVGTDSHTTMINGLGVLGWGVGGIEAEAAMLGQPVSMLIPEVVGFKLHGKLPAGATATDLVLTVTEMLRKKKVVGKFVEFYGSGLSSLSLADRATIANMAPEYGATMGFFPVDAETLRYLRLSSRSEEHVALVEAYTKAQGLFRTDETPDPIFTDTIELDLATVEPSLAGPRRPQDRVPLSRAAAMYSAALAADKSKIAHPITAPLTLAATFVASGFFWVSADAAMG
;
A
#
# COMPACT_ATOMS: atom_id res chain seq x y z
N MET A 1 15.13 -7.11 19.37
CA MET A 1 14.94 -6.97 20.84
C MET A 1 13.61 -7.61 21.18
N THR A 2 13.50 -8.32 22.28
CA THR A 2 12.21 -8.88 22.72
C THR A 2 11.37 -7.76 23.34
N SER A 3 10.06 -7.71 23.04
CA SER A 3 9.12 -6.74 23.63
C SER A 3 9.16 -6.82 25.16
N LEU A 4 8.97 -5.69 25.84
CA LEU A 4 8.79 -5.62 27.30
C LEU A 4 7.51 -6.31 27.75
N ASP A 5 6.52 -6.42 26.83
CA ASP A 5 5.26 -7.11 27.01
C ASP A 5 4.49 -6.68 28.27
N SER A 6 4.42 -5.36 28.51
CA SER A 6 3.74 -4.78 29.69
C SER A 6 2.25 -5.16 29.76
N PHE A 7 1.66 -5.59 28.65
CA PHE A 7 0.27 -6.01 28.53
C PHE A 7 0.08 -7.52 28.64
N LYS A 8 1.17 -8.31 28.75
CA LYS A 8 1.14 -9.78 28.77
C LYS A 8 0.43 -10.32 27.53
N SER A 9 0.70 -9.70 26.39
CA SER A 9 0.07 -10.00 25.09
C SER A 9 0.71 -11.19 24.39
N ARG A 10 1.95 -11.54 24.76
CA ARG A 10 2.69 -12.65 24.15
C ARG A 10 1.98 -13.98 24.41
N ALA A 11 1.69 -14.71 23.35
CA ALA A 11 0.98 -15.99 23.38
C ALA A 11 1.50 -16.93 22.29
N THR A 12 1.09 -18.19 22.37
CA THR A 12 1.37 -19.18 21.35
C THR A 12 0.14 -19.42 20.47
N LEU A 13 0.37 -19.50 19.17
CA LEU A 13 -0.63 -19.87 18.18
C LEU A 13 -0.16 -21.14 17.46
N ASP A 14 -0.92 -22.22 17.59
CA ASP A 14 -0.61 -23.50 16.94
C ASP A 14 -1.40 -23.62 15.63
N VAL A 15 -0.68 -23.82 14.51
CA VAL A 15 -1.28 -23.93 13.18
C VAL A 15 -0.56 -25.06 12.42
N ALA A 16 -1.33 -26.04 11.93
CA ALA A 16 -0.84 -27.15 11.09
C ALA A 16 0.40 -27.86 11.68
N GLY A 17 0.44 -28.02 13.01
CA GLY A 17 1.52 -28.70 13.73
C GLY A 17 2.77 -27.85 13.98
N LYS A 18 2.73 -26.54 13.68
CA LYS A 18 3.78 -25.57 14.03
C LYS A 18 3.26 -24.58 15.05
N SER A 19 4.15 -24.17 15.98
CA SER A 19 3.86 -23.19 17.02
C SER A 19 4.48 -21.85 16.67
N TYR A 20 3.69 -20.80 16.73
CA TYR A 20 4.12 -19.41 16.47
C TYR A 20 3.93 -18.56 17.72
N THR A 21 4.85 -17.64 17.97
CA THR A 21 4.66 -16.60 18.97
C THR A 21 3.87 -15.45 18.32
N ILE A 22 2.82 -14.97 19.00
CA ILE A 22 2.02 -13.81 18.60
C ILE A 22 1.86 -12.84 19.76
N TYR A 23 1.45 -11.60 19.46
CA TYR A 23 1.11 -10.59 20.48
C TYR A 23 -0.38 -10.26 20.35
N ARG A 24 -1.20 -10.77 21.28
CA ARG A 24 -2.66 -10.74 21.20
C ARG A 24 -3.22 -9.36 21.45
N LEU A 25 -4.13 -8.93 20.59
CA LEU A 25 -4.79 -7.63 20.68
C LEU A 25 -5.78 -7.55 21.85
N ASP A 26 -6.43 -8.64 22.23
CA ASP A 26 -7.40 -8.68 23.33
C ASP A 26 -6.75 -8.47 24.71
N ALA A 27 -5.44 -8.66 24.83
CA ALA A 27 -4.70 -8.42 26.07
C ALA A 27 -4.80 -6.97 26.58
N VAL A 28 -5.03 -5.98 25.70
CA VAL A 28 -5.20 -4.59 26.13
C VAL A 28 -6.51 -4.38 26.88
N ARG A 29 -7.53 -5.23 26.66
CA ARG A 29 -8.81 -5.16 27.37
C ARG A 29 -8.62 -5.40 28.87
N ASP A 30 -7.82 -6.40 29.21
CA ASP A 30 -7.62 -6.85 30.59
C ASP A 30 -6.74 -5.89 31.41
N THR A 31 -5.84 -5.16 30.72
CA THR A 31 -4.84 -4.32 31.37
C THR A 31 -5.14 -2.82 31.34
N SER A 32 -5.81 -2.31 30.32
CA SER A 32 -6.07 -0.87 30.17
C SER A 32 -7.56 -0.52 30.08
N GLY A 33 -8.46 -1.52 30.06
CA GLY A 33 -9.88 -1.32 29.78
C GLY A 33 -10.16 -0.88 28.34
N GLY A 34 -9.14 -0.97 27.46
CA GLY A 34 -9.24 -0.61 26.05
C GLY A 34 -10.22 -1.50 25.28
N ASN A 35 -10.80 -0.96 24.23
CA ASN A 35 -11.76 -1.67 23.40
C ASN A 35 -11.21 -1.91 21.99
N ALA A 36 -10.28 -2.86 21.88
CA ALA A 36 -9.71 -3.24 20.58
C ALA A 36 -10.75 -3.84 19.61
N ASP A 37 -11.86 -4.38 20.10
CA ASP A 37 -12.84 -5.08 19.26
C ASP A 37 -13.49 -4.18 18.21
N ARG A 38 -13.74 -2.93 18.56
CA ARG A 38 -14.43 -1.96 17.69
C ARG A 38 -13.47 -0.99 17.00
N LEU A 39 -12.16 -1.15 17.20
CA LEU A 39 -11.17 -0.38 16.44
C LEU A 39 -11.26 -0.71 14.94
N PRO A 40 -11.04 0.28 14.06
CA PRO A 40 -10.74 0.01 12.65
C PRO A 40 -9.65 -1.05 12.49
N PHE A 41 -9.75 -1.90 11.48
CA PHE A 41 -8.77 -2.96 11.24
C PHE A 41 -7.35 -2.41 11.04
N SER A 42 -7.24 -1.27 10.37
CA SER A 42 -5.98 -0.56 10.20
C SER A 42 -5.34 -0.16 11.54
N LEU A 43 -6.14 0.32 12.51
CA LEU A 43 -5.65 0.65 13.85
C LEU A 43 -5.32 -0.60 14.67
N LYS A 44 -6.01 -1.73 14.44
CA LYS A 44 -5.66 -3.01 15.07
C LYS A 44 -4.26 -3.48 14.63
N VAL A 45 -3.91 -3.30 13.34
CA VAL A 45 -2.56 -3.62 12.84
C VAL A 45 -1.50 -2.71 13.49
N LEU A 46 -1.80 -1.41 13.64
CA LEU A 46 -0.89 -0.51 14.37
C LEU A 46 -0.76 -0.89 15.85
N LEU A 47 -1.85 -1.29 16.51
CA LEU A 47 -1.83 -1.73 17.90
C LEU A 47 -0.99 -3.02 18.08
N GLU A 48 -1.12 -4.00 17.15
CA GLU A 48 -0.24 -5.19 17.14
C GLU A 48 1.22 -4.80 17.04
N ASN A 49 1.52 -3.89 16.13
CA ASN A 49 2.88 -3.41 15.92
C ASN A 49 3.47 -2.77 17.19
N LEU A 50 2.70 -1.95 17.89
CA LEU A 50 3.13 -1.34 19.15
C LEU A 50 3.35 -2.39 20.25
N LEU A 51 2.43 -3.35 20.43
CA LEU A 51 2.57 -4.43 21.42
C LEU A 51 3.85 -5.27 21.18
N ARG A 52 4.11 -5.61 19.93
CA ARG A 52 5.27 -6.41 19.55
C ARG A 52 6.59 -5.65 19.69
N ASN A 53 6.60 -4.35 19.46
CA ASN A 53 7.80 -3.52 19.47
C ASN A 53 7.97 -2.66 20.74
N GLU A 54 7.24 -2.94 21.82
CA GLU A 54 7.36 -2.19 23.07
C GLU A 54 8.79 -2.33 23.62
N ASP A 55 9.55 -1.23 23.64
CA ASP A 55 10.94 -1.19 24.08
C ASP A 55 11.19 -0.19 25.23
N GLY A 56 10.16 0.57 25.61
CA GLY A 56 10.22 1.61 26.64
C GLY A 56 10.97 2.88 26.24
N ALA A 57 11.62 2.87 25.07
CA ALA A 57 12.35 4.01 24.51
C ALA A 57 11.54 4.70 23.39
N PHE A 58 11.38 4.02 22.27
CA PHE A 58 10.58 4.49 21.13
C PHE A 58 9.12 4.14 21.28
N VAL A 59 8.82 2.89 21.63
CA VAL A 59 7.45 2.42 21.87
C VAL A 59 7.24 2.22 23.36
N LYS A 60 6.40 3.03 23.96
CA LYS A 60 6.13 3.03 25.40
C LYS A 60 4.74 2.46 25.70
N LYS A 61 4.55 1.94 26.89
CA LYS A 61 3.24 1.51 27.37
C LYS A 61 2.13 2.56 27.16
N ALA A 62 2.45 3.85 27.37
CA ALA A 62 1.49 4.95 27.17
C ALA A 62 1.05 5.13 25.70
N ASP A 63 1.84 4.68 24.71
CA ASP A 63 1.50 4.73 23.29
C ASP A 63 0.49 3.63 22.96
N ILE A 64 0.69 2.45 23.54
CA ILE A 64 -0.22 1.29 23.44
C ILE A 64 -1.55 1.63 24.12
N ASP A 65 -1.51 2.20 25.35
CA ASP A 65 -2.71 2.64 26.08
C ASP A 65 -3.49 3.68 25.26
N ALA A 66 -2.83 4.65 24.66
CA ALA A 66 -3.48 5.67 23.83
C ALA A 66 -4.16 5.07 22.59
N MET A 67 -3.51 4.09 21.92
CA MET A 67 -4.08 3.40 20.78
C MET A 67 -5.25 2.50 21.17
N ALA A 68 -5.14 1.76 22.26
CA ALA A 68 -6.18 0.87 22.75
C ALA A 68 -7.44 1.63 23.23
N ASN A 69 -7.26 2.87 23.70
CA ASN A 69 -8.32 3.76 24.14
C ASN A 69 -8.67 4.85 23.09
N TRP A 70 -8.33 4.59 21.82
CA TRP A 70 -8.63 5.52 20.75
C TRP A 70 -10.11 5.91 20.73
N ASN A 71 -10.37 7.23 20.67
CA ASN A 71 -11.70 7.81 20.73
C ASN A 71 -11.93 8.74 19.54
N VAL A 72 -12.98 8.47 18.78
CA VAL A 72 -13.38 9.25 17.60
C VAL A 72 -13.71 10.71 17.87
N GLN A 73 -14.10 11.05 19.10
CA GLN A 73 -14.47 12.42 19.50
C GLN A 73 -13.27 13.23 20.03
N ALA A 74 -12.19 12.56 20.40
CA ALA A 74 -10.99 13.22 20.88
C ALA A 74 -10.08 13.55 19.71
N LYS A 75 -9.64 14.80 19.56
CA LYS A 75 -8.54 15.13 18.66
C LYS A 75 -7.29 14.49 19.23
N VAL A 76 -6.87 13.38 18.62
CA VAL A 76 -5.69 12.64 19.07
C VAL A 76 -4.45 13.36 18.55
N GLU A 77 -3.70 14.00 19.44
CA GLU A 77 -2.40 14.61 19.12
C GLU A 77 -1.24 13.72 19.61
N LYS A 78 -1.51 12.42 19.82
CA LYS A 78 -0.52 11.48 20.31
C LYS A 78 0.28 10.90 19.16
N GLU A 79 1.59 11.07 19.26
CA GLU A 79 2.57 10.49 18.35
C GLU A 79 2.90 9.05 18.77
N ILE A 80 3.02 8.17 17.79
CA ILE A 80 3.42 6.78 17.95
C ILE A 80 4.60 6.46 17.02
N ALA A 81 5.37 5.45 17.38
CA ALA A 81 6.51 4.97 16.62
C ALA A 81 6.17 3.62 15.97
N PHE A 82 5.94 3.62 14.66
CA PHE A 82 5.59 2.45 13.88
C PHE A 82 6.84 1.83 13.24
N ARG A 83 7.05 0.52 13.42
CA ARG A 83 8.13 -0.23 12.79
C ARG A 83 7.59 -1.07 11.64
N THR A 84 7.92 -0.71 10.42
CA THR A 84 7.52 -1.46 9.23
C THR A 84 8.14 -2.86 9.22
N ALA A 85 7.43 -3.86 8.68
CA ALA A 85 7.94 -5.22 8.54
C ALA A 85 8.94 -5.35 7.39
N ARG A 86 8.84 -4.52 6.36
CA ARG A 86 9.71 -4.51 5.18
C ARG A 86 9.68 -3.16 4.47
N VAL A 87 10.58 -2.97 3.50
CA VAL A 87 10.65 -1.78 2.66
C VAL A 87 10.61 -2.21 1.19
N LEU A 88 9.80 -1.51 0.39
CA LEU A 88 9.69 -1.71 -1.04
C LEU A 88 10.32 -0.52 -1.77
N LEU A 89 11.22 -0.80 -2.69
CA LEU A 89 11.86 0.21 -3.51
C LEU A 89 11.49 0.00 -4.98
N GLN A 90 11.19 1.05 -5.69
CA GLN A 90 11.21 1.06 -7.16
C GLN A 90 12.58 1.56 -7.63
N ASP A 91 12.93 1.36 -8.88
CA ASP A 91 14.30 1.54 -9.36
C ASP A 91 14.76 3.00 -9.45
N PHE A 92 13.88 3.97 -9.73
CA PHE A 92 14.30 5.38 -9.82
C PHE A 92 14.65 6.00 -8.48
N THR A 93 13.88 5.72 -7.44
CA THR A 93 14.09 6.26 -6.09
C THR A 93 14.86 5.30 -5.18
N GLY A 94 14.80 4.00 -5.46
CA GLY A 94 15.47 2.97 -4.66
C GLY A 94 16.96 2.86 -4.91
N VAL A 95 17.41 3.04 -6.16
CA VAL A 95 18.85 3.00 -6.46
C VAL A 95 19.61 4.09 -5.69
N PRO A 96 19.17 5.36 -5.64
CA PRO A 96 19.78 6.38 -4.78
C PRO A 96 19.85 5.95 -3.30
N ALA A 97 18.80 5.37 -2.75
CA ALA A 97 18.81 4.90 -1.36
C ALA A 97 19.88 3.82 -1.11
N VAL A 98 20.11 2.92 -2.06
CA VAL A 98 21.21 1.93 -1.96
C VAL A 98 22.58 2.58 -2.10
N VAL A 99 22.71 3.64 -2.93
CA VAL A 99 23.94 4.45 -3.04
C VAL A 99 24.25 5.11 -1.71
N ASP A 100 23.26 5.64 -1.02
CA ASP A 100 23.44 6.27 0.30
C ASP A 100 23.91 5.25 1.34
N LEU A 101 23.38 4.02 1.36
CA LEU A 101 23.91 2.96 2.21
C LEU A 101 25.38 2.62 1.90
N ALA A 102 25.76 2.62 0.63
CA ALA A 102 27.16 2.44 0.23
C ALA A 102 28.05 3.59 0.71
N ALA A 103 27.60 4.84 0.56
CA ALA A 103 28.28 6.03 1.04
C ALA A 103 28.41 6.04 2.58
N MET A 104 27.40 5.56 3.30
CA MET A 104 27.47 5.39 4.76
C MET A 104 28.55 4.37 5.17
N ARG A 105 28.73 3.28 4.41
CA ARG A 105 29.84 2.33 4.64
C ARG A 105 31.19 2.99 4.48
N ASP A 106 31.39 3.78 3.43
CA ASP A 106 32.62 4.52 3.20
C ASP A 106 32.89 5.55 4.30
N ALA A 107 31.86 6.27 4.72
CA ALA A 107 31.97 7.22 5.81
C ALA A 107 32.35 6.55 7.13
N LEU A 108 31.70 5.42 7.46
CA LEU A 108 31.99 4.67 8.67
C LEU A 108 33.42 4.10 8.67
N ALA A 109 33.92 3.61 7.52
CA ALA A 109 35.29 3.16 7.35
C ALA A 109 36.30 4.29 7.58
N LYS A 110 36.04 5.48 7.03
CA LYS A 110 36.89 6.68 7.24
C LYS A 110 36.94 7.10 8.72
N LEU A 111 35.86 6.86 9.46
CA LEU A 111 35.80 7.10 10.91
C LEU A 111 36.43 5.98 11.74
N GLY A 112 36.99 4.95 11.11
CA GLY A 112 37.61 3.80 11.79
C GLY A 112 36.63 2.75 12.33
N GLY A 113 35.34 2.85 11.94
CA GLY A 113 34.31 1.87 12.29
C GLY A 113 34.25 0.69 11.31
N ASN A 114 33.45 -0.32 11.66
CA ASN A 114 33.24 -1.48 10.80
C ASN A 114 32.13 -1.20 9.76
N PRO A 115 32.45 -1.09 8.46
CA PRO A 115 31.44 -0.82 7.40
C PRO A 115 30.31 -1.86 7.33
N GLN A 116 30.58 -3.09 7.77
CA GLN A 116 29.60 -4.18 7.75
C GLN A 116 28.41 -3.97 8.72
N LEU A 117 28.52 -2.98 9.63
CA LEU A 117 27.40 -2.58 10.48
C LEU A 117 26.29 -1.84 9.69
N ILE A 118 26.62 -1.25 8.57
CA ILE A 118 25.62 -0.62 7.68
C ILE A 118 24.99 -1.69 6.81
N ASN A 119 23.82 -2.14 7.21
CA ASN A 119 22.97 -3.10 6.50
C ASN A 119 21.50 -2.77 6.75
N PRO A 120 20.61 -3.09 5.83
CA PRO A 120 19.19 -3.10 6.11
C PRO A 120 18.87 -4.06 7.28
N LEU A 121 18.20 -3.55 8.29
CA LEU A 121 17.70 -4.33 9.43
C LEU A 121 16.32 -4.94 9.14
N GLN A 122 15.60 -4.37 8.20
CA GLN A 122 14.34 -4.88 7.66
C GLN A 122 14.59 -5.50 6.28
N PRO A 123 13.79 -6.49 5.84
CA PRO A 123 13.81 -6.96 4.46
C PRO A 123 13.53 -5.82 3.48
N VAL A 124 14.34 -5.71 2.43
CA VAL A 124 14.23 -4.70 1.38
C VAL A 124 14.16 -5.40 0.04
N ASP A 125 13.11 -5.12 -0.70
CA ASP A 125 12.91 -5.58 -2.08
C ASP A 125 12.93 -4.37 -3.03
N LEU A 126 13.86 -4.36 -3.98
CA LEU A 126 13.89 -3.39 -5.07
C LEU A 126 13.38 -4.05 -6.34
N VAL A 127 12.33 -3.48 -6.93
CA VAL A 127 11.74 -3.99 -8.18
C VAL A 127 12.10 -3.05 -9.32
N ILE A 128 12.67 -3.62 -10.40
CA ILE A 128 13.03 -2.87 -11.60
C ILE A 128 11.85 -2.91 -12.56
N ASP A 129 11.15 -1.78 -12.71
CA ASP A 129 10.01 -1.65 -13.61
C ASP A 129 9.86 -0.27 -14.24
N HIS A 130 10.03 0.81 -13.48
CA HIS A 130 9.75 2.18 -13.91
C HIS A 130 10.73 2.67 -15.01
N SER A 131 11.94 2.13 -15.06
CA SER A 131 12.93 2.48 -16.09
C SER A 131 12.80 1.68 -17.37
N VAL A 132 12.01 0.60 -17.36
CA VAL A 132 11.87 -0.30 -18.50
C VAL A 132 11.10 0.38 -19.63
N GLN A 133 11.70 0.40 -20.83
CA GLN A 133 11.10 0.98 -22.03
C GLN A 133 10.74 -0.10 -23.04
N VAL A 134 9.69 0.15 -23.81
CA VAL A 134 9.30 -0.70 -24.94
C VAL A 134 9.73 -0.02 -26.23
N ASP A 135 10.81 -0.52 -26.83
CA ASP A 135 11.36 0.00 -28.09
C ASP A 135 10.78 -0.76 -29.30
N GLU A 136 10.64 -2.08 -29.16
CA GLU A 136 10.08 -2.96 -30.19
C GLU A 136 8.78 -3.60 -29.72
N TYR A 137 7.82 -3.80 -30.63
CA TYR A 137 6.52 -4.39 -30.33
C TYR A 137 5.93 -5.16 -31.51
N GLY A 138 4.92 -5.98 -31.26
CA GLY A 138 4.12 -6.66 -32.27
C GLY A 138 4.86 -7.79 -33.01
N SER A 139 6.00 -8.28 -32.51
CA SER A 139 6.72 -9.41 -33.04
C SER A 139 7.17 -10.39 -31.95
N ASP A 140 7.40 -11.65 -32.28
CA ASP A 140 7.89 -12.67 -31.34
C ASP A 140 9.30 -12.32 -30.78
N ALA A 141 10.08 -11.54 -31.50
CA ALA A 141 11.41 -11.11 -31.10
C ALA A 141 11.40 -9.90 -30.15
N ALA A 142 10.30 -9.13 -30.07
CA ALA A 142 10.25 -7.87 -29.36
C ALA A 142 10.67 -7.99 -27.90
N PHE A 143 10.28 -9.05 -27.19
CA PHE A 143 10.68 -9.26 -25.80
C PHE A 143 12.18 -9.38 -25.62
N LEU A 144 12.85 -10.17 -26.46
CA LEU A 144 14.31 -10.35 -26.37
C LEU A 144 15.05 -9.07 -26.72
N ILE A 145 14.62 -8.37 -27.78
CA ILE A 145 15.23 -7.10 -28.20
C ILE A 145 15.11 -6.05 -27.11
N ASN A 146 13.93 -5.88 -26.53
CA ASN A 146 13.72 -4.94 -25.43
C ASN A 146 14.56 -5.30 -24.19
N THR A 147 14.72 -6.59 -23.90
CA THR A 147 15.56 -7.05 -22.79
C THR A 147 17.02 -6.69 -23.01
N ASP A 148 17.56 -6.96 -24.20
CA ASP A 148 18.95 -6.63 -24.53
C ASP A 148 19.19 -5.12 -24.46
N LEU A 149 18.29 -4.30 -25.00
CA LEU A 149 18.37 -2.85 -24.96
C LEU A 149 18.28 -2.32 -23.53
N GLU A 150 17.44 -2.91 -22.68
CA GLU A 150 17.30 -2.53 -21.27
C GLU A 150 18.63 -2.76 -20.52
N PHE A 151 19.27 -3.92 -20.71
CA PHE A 151 20.56 -4.22 -20.08
C PHE A 151 21.70 -3.36 -20.63
N GLU A 152 21.74 -3.10 -21.94
CA GLU A 152 22.75 -2.22 -22.56
C GLU A 152 22.63 -0.79 -22.01
N ARG A 153 21.42 -0.27 -21.92
CA ARG A 153 21.11 1.09 -21.47
C ARG A 153 21.44 1.34 -20.01
N ASN A 154 21.26 0.33 -19.16
CA ASN A 154 21.33 0.44 -17.71
C ASN A 154 22.46 -0.40 -17.09
N VAL A 155 23.50 -0.73 -17.83
CA VAL A 155 24.58 -1.64 -17.38
C VAL A 155 25.21 -1.18 -16.06
N GLU A 156 25.51 0.10 -15.89
CA GLU A 156 26.11 0.61 -14.64
C GLU A 156 25.19 0.40 -13.43
N ARG A 157 23.91 0.69 -13.60
CA ARG A 157 22.89 0.48 -12.55
C ARG A 157 22.80 -1.00 -12.15
N TYR A 158 22.77 -1.89 -13.12
CA TYR A 158 22.64 -3.32 -12.86
C TYR A 158 23.87 -3.94 -12.25
N VAL A 159 25.05 -3.49 -12.63
CA VAL A 159 26.31 -3.89 -11.98
C VAL A 159 26.31 -3.43 -10.51
N PHE A 160 25.89 -2.19 -10.26
CA PHE A 160 25.78 -1.66 -8.90
C PHE A 160 24.75 -2.43 -8.05
N LEU A 161 23.56 -2.67 -8.59
CA LEU A 161 22.53 -3.43 -7.88
C LEU A 161 22.94 -4.88 -7.61
N ARG A 162 23.65 -5.52 -8.56
CA ARG A 162 24.22 -6.87 -8.35
C ARG A 162 25.21 -6.87 -7.19
N TRP A 163 26.12 -5.88 -7.18
CA TRP A 163 27.02 -5.68 -6.06
C TRP A 163 26.25 -5.49 -4.75
N GLY A 164 25.18 -4.69 -4.77
CA GLY A 164 24.36 -4.42 -3.60
C GLY A 164 23.75 -5.68 -2.99
N GLN A 165 23.25 -6.61 -3.80
CA GLN A 165 22.71 -7.89 -3.32
C GLN A 165 23.76 -8.76 -2.62
N ASP A 166 25.01 -8.72 -3.09
CA ASP A 166 26.11 -9.49 -2.48
C ASP A 166 26.67 -8.75 -1.24
N ALA A 167 26.64 -7.41 -1.23
CA ALA A 167 27.21 -6.58 -0.20
C ALA A 167 26.30 -6.39 1.02
N PHE A 168 24.99 -6.29 0.81
CA PHE A 168 24.00 -6.02 1.86
C PHE A 168 23.18 -7.27 2.19
N LYS A 169 23.07 -7.57 3.47
CA LYS A 169 22.09 -8.55 3.97
C LYS A 169 20.69 -7.95 3.88
N ASN A 170 19.66 -8.79 3.77
CA ASN A 170 18.27 -8.40 3.69
C ASN A 170 17.92 -7.50 2.48
N PHE A 171 18.74 -7.45 1.44
CA PHE A 171 18.49 -6.71 0.23
C PHE A 171 18.36 -7.64 -0.97
N ARG A 172 17.25 -7.53 -1.70
CA ARG A 172 16.97 -8.28 -2.93
C ARG A 172 16.60 -7.34 -4.06
N VAL A 173 16.97 -7.73 -5.27
CA VAL A 173 16.56 -7.06 -6.52
C VAL A 173 15.71 -8.00 -7.35
N VAL A 174 14.52 -7.56 -7.70
CA VAL A 174 13.65 -8.22 -8.68
C VAL A 174 14.04 -7.69 -10.07
N PRO A 175 14.48 -8.55 -11.00
CA PRO A 175 15.02 -8.12 -12.28
C PRO A 175 13.96 -7.52 -13.19
N PRO A 176 14.35 -6.75 -14.23
CA PRO A 176 13.43 -6.22 -15.24
C PRO A 176 12.69 -7.36 -15.97
N GLY A 177 11.50 -7.06 -16.48
CA GLY A 177 10.66 -8.05 -17.16
C GLY A 177 9.88 -9.00 -16.25
N THR A 178 10.04 -8.90 -14.92
CA THR A 178 9.26 -9.70 -13.95
C THR A 178 7.83 -9.19 -13.82
N GLY A 179 7.62 -7.88 -13.84
CA GLY A 179 6.33 -7.24 -13.74
C GLY A 179 6.41 -5.87 -13.07
N ILE A 180 5.27 -5.20 -12.99
CA ILE A 180 5.13 -3.89 -12.37
C ILE A 180 5.30 -4.02 -10.85
N CYS A 181 6.02 -3.08 -10.22
CA CYS A 181 6.41 -3.09 -8.82
C CYS A 181 5.26 -3.47 -7.87
N HIS A 182 4.12 -2.78 -7.99
CA HIS A 182 3.01 -2.99 -7.07
C HIS A 182 2.24 -4.29 -7.33
N GLN A 183 2.20 -4.77 -8.58
CA GLN A 183 1.66 -6.09 -8.92
C GLN A 183 2.58 -7.20 -8.41
N VAL A 184 3.88 -7.09 -8.61
CA VAL A 184 4.88 -8.02 -8.05
C VAL A 184 4.78 -8.05 -6.52
N ASN A 185 4.60 -6.88 -5.89
CA ASN A 185 4.39 -6.81 -4.45
C ASN A 185 3.12 -7.54 -4.01
N LEU A 186 1.99 -7.29 -4.68
CA LEU A 186 0.71 -7.91 -4.38
C LEU A 186 0.74 -9.43 -4.58
N GLU A 187 1.32 -9.89 -5.69
CA GLU A 187 1.27 -11.28 -6.14
C GLU A 187 2.34 -12.18 -5.52
N TYR A 188 3.52 -11.63 -5.18
CA TYR A 188 4.67 -12.44 -4.74
C TYR A 188 5.27 -12.00 -3.40
N LEU A 189 5.47 -10.68 -3.18
CA LEU A 189 6.23 -10.21 -2.03
C LEU A 189 5.36 -10.08 -0.78
N GLY A 190 4.13 -9.62 -0.92
CA GLY A 190 3.17 -9.45 0.18
C GLY A 190 2.85 -10.77 0.86
N LYS A 191 2.92 -10.79 2.20
CA LYS A 191 2.71 -12.01 3.02
C LYS A 191 1.41 -11.99 3.79
N THR A 192 0.79 -10.82 3.99
CA THR A 192 -0.35 -10.61 4.89
C THR A 192 0.01 -10.91 6.36
N VAL A 193 0.66 -12.04 6.61
CA VAL A 193 1.26 -12.40 7.91
C VAL A 193 2.71 -12.81 7.68
N PHE A 194 3.63 -12.12 8.32
CA PHE A 194 5.05 -12.45 8.33
C PHE A 194 5.38 -13.45 9.44
N VAL A 195 6.42 -14.22 9.22
CA VAL A 195 7.05 -15.07 10.25
C VAL A 195 8.52 -14.72 10.31
N ASN A 196 9.00 -14.35 11.48
CA ASN A 196 10.43 -14.23 11.71
C ASN A 196 11.04 -15.63 11.78
N PRO A 197 11.98 -15.99 10.89
CA PRO A 197 12.52 -17.35 10.83
C PRO A 197 13.40 -17.72 12.04
N GLU A 198 13.93 -16.72 12.78
CA GLU A 198 14.80 -16.94 13.94
C GLU A 198 13.99 -17.13 15.23
N THR A 199 12.88 -16.40 15.39
CA THR A 199 12.09 -16.37 16.61
C THR A 199 10.76 -17.11 16.51
N ASN A 200 10.32 -17.50 15.31
CA ASN A 200 8.97 -18.00 15.00
C ASN A 200 7.86 -17.02 15.43
N GLU A 201 8.15 -15.73 15.49
CA GLU A 201 7.12 -14.71 15.71
C GLU A 201 6.33 -14.49 14.44
N ALA A 202 4.99 -14.63 14.53
CA ALA A 202 4.06 -14.30 13.48
C ALA A 202 3.42 -12.93 13.76
N TYR A 203 3.40 -12.06 12.74
CA TYR A 203 2.92 -10.68 12.87
C TYR A 203 2.37 -10.15 11.53
N CYS A 204 1.59 -9.07 11.61
CA CYS A 204 1.02 -8.44 10.42
C CYS A 204 2.11 -7.95 9.45
N ASP A 205 1.98 -8.26 8.17
CA ASP A 205 2.79 -7.64 7.12
C ASP A 205 2.46 -6.15 7.06
N SER A 206 3.50 -5.36 6.90
CA SER A 206 3.40 -3.91 6.73
C SER A 206 4.64 -3.38 6.03
N LEU A 207 4.47 -2.34 5.21
CA LEU A 207 5.60 -1.79 4.48
C LEU A 207 5.48 -0.28 4.30
N VAL A 208 6.63 0.34 4.06
CA VAL A 208 6.73 1.64 3.40
C VAL A 208 7.42 1.44 2.06
N GLY A 209 7.07 2.24 1.07
CA GLY A 209 7.65 2.14 -0.26
C GLY A 209 8.04 3.49 -0.82
N THR A 210 9.04 3.53 -1.70
CA THR A 210 9.51 4.76 -2.34
C THR A 210 8.64 5.19 -3.54
N ASP A 211 7.42 4.71 -3.58
CA ASP A 211 6.43 5.05 -4.60
C ASP A 211 5.06 5.32 -3.96
N SER A 212 4.34 6.32 -4.47
CA SER A 212 3.03 6.72 -3.94
C SER A 212 1.98 5.61 -4.04
N HIS A 213 2.04 4.76 -5.08
CA HIS A 213 1.10 3.66 -5.31
C HIS A 213 1.44 2.38 -4.53
N THR A 214 2.40 2.44 -3.60
CA THR A 214 2.63 1.37 -2.59
C THR A 214 1.33 0.97 -1.89
N THR A 215 0.38 1.87 -1.79
CA THR A 215 -0.96 1.64 -1.22
C THR A 215 -1.76 0.53 -1.91
N MET A 216 -1.39 0.08 -3.12
CA MET A 216 -2.05 -1.04 -3.79
C MET A 216 -2.10 -2.30 -2.91
N ILE A 217 -1.09 -2.49 -2.07
CA ILE A 217 -1.00 -3.63 -1.15
C ILE A 217 -2.09 -3.66 -0.09
N ASN A 218 -2.73 -2.52 0.19
CA ASN A 218 -3.79 -2.45 1.19
C ASN A 218 -5.01 -3.30 0.80
N GLY A 219 -5.19 -3.58 -0.50
CA GLY A 219 -6.19 -4.54 -0.98
C GLY A 219 -6.01 -5.95 -0.44
N LEU A 220 -4.79 -6.34 -0.05
CA LEU A 220 -4.45 -7.65 0.53
C LEU A 220 -4.60 -7.67 2.07
N GLY A 221 -5.03 -6.58 2.69
CA GLY A 221 -5.09 -6.46 4.15
C GLY A 221 -3.73 -6.15 4.78
N VAL A 222 -2.83 -5.54 4.03
CA VAL A 222 -1.49 -5.14 4.46
C VAL A 222 -1.42 -3.63 4.60
N LEU A 223 -0.92 -3.15 5.72
CA LEU A 223 -0.63 -1.73 5.91
C LEU A 223 0.56 -1.33 5.05
N GLY A 224 0.37 -0.34 4.17
CA GLY A 224 1.45 0.15 3.32
C GLY A 224 1.12 1.50 2.70
N TRP A 225 2.12 2.38 2.64
CA TRP A 225 2.01 3.68 1.98
C TRP A 225 3.35 4.16 1.43
N GLY A 226 3.28 5.17 0.56
CA GLY A 226 4.46 5.80 -0.03
C GLY A 226 5.14 6.75 0.93
N VAL A 227 6.47 6.75 0.90
CA VAL A 227 7.35 7.65 1.68
C VAL A 227 8.46 8.20 0.79
N GLY A 228 9.13 9.25 1.24
CA GLY A 228 10.34 9.75 0.60
C GLY A 228 11.55 8.81 0.76
N GLY A 229 12.58 8.98 -0.08
CA GLY A 229 13.79 8.15 -0.04
C GLY A 229 14.45 8.12 1.33
N ILE A 230 14.64 9.28 1.97
CA ILE A 230 15.26 9.42 3.31
C ILE A 230 14.45 8.67 4.38
N GLU A 231 13.13 8.70 4.31
CA GLU A 231 12.26 7.96 5.24
C GLU A 231 12.36 6.45 5.02
N ALA A 232 12.47 6.01 3.75
CA ALA A 232 12.71 4.61 3.43
C ALA A 232 14.07 4.14 3.96
N GLU A 233 15.13 4.93 3.80
CA GLU A 233 16.47 4.66 4.35
C GLU A 233 16.45 4.55 5.87
N ALA A 234 15.76 5.48 6.56
CA ALA A 234 15.59 5.42 8.00
C ALA A 234 14.88 4.12 8.43
N ALA A 235 13.81 3.73 7.72
CA ALA A 235 13.09 2.48 7.96
C ALA A 235 13.98 1.25 7.70
N MET A 236 14.79 1.25 6.63
CA MET A 236 15.77 0.19 6.35
C MET A 236 16.77 0.02 7.49
N LEU A 237 17.21 1.12 8.08
CA LEU A 237 18.16 1.15 9.21
C LEU A 237 17.47 0.89 10.57
N GLY A 238 16.20 0.47 10.58
CA GLY A 238 15.45 0.10 11.77
C GLY A 238 14.91 1.26 12.59
N GLN A 239 14.96 2.49 12.09
CA GLN A 239 14.29 3.62 12.73
C GLN A 239 12.78 3.48 12.58
N PRO A 240 12.01 3.69 13.65
CA PRO A 240 10.55 3.70 13.52
C PRO A 240 10.09 4.93 12.75
N VAL A 241 9.02 4.75 11.98
CA VAL A 241 8.27 5.86 11.37
C VAL A 241 7.45 6.55 12.45
N SER A 242 7.71 7.83 12.66
CA SER A 242 6.94 8.64 13.62
C SER A 242 5.66 9.14 12.94
N MET A 243 4.52 8.94 13.57
CA MET A 243 3.23 9.39 13.07
C MET A 243 2.24 9.68 14.19
N LEU A 244 1.33 10.61 13.97
CA LEU A 244 0.18 10.76 14.86
C LEU A 244 -0.74 9.55 14.70
N ILE A 245 -1.43 9.15 15.78
CA ILE A 245 -2.50 8.16 15.66
C ILE A 245 -3.51 8.68 14.63
N PRO A 246 -3.73 7.96 13.51
CA PRO A 246 -4.48 8.53 12.40
C PRO A 246 -5.97 8.61 12.67
N GLU A 247 -6.62 9.61 12.08
CA GLU A 247 -8.06 9.59 11.86
C GLU A 247 -8.39 8.54 10.79
N VAL A 248 -9.46 7.78 11.00
CA VAL A 248 -9.91 6.76 10.04
C VAL A 248 -11.30 7.09 9.54
N VAL A 249 -11.42 7.26 8.22
CA VAL A 249 -12.70 7.44 7.53
C VAL A 249 -13.20 6.09 7.04
N GLY A 250 -14.35 5.65 7.52
CA GLY A 250 -14.98 4.43 7.05
C GLY A 250 -15.72 4.66 5.72
N PHE A 251 -15.43 3.85 4.71
CA PHE A 251 -16.14 3.85 3.44
C PHE A 251 -17.02 2.60 3.34
N LYS A 252 -18.33 2.76 3.54
CA LYS A 252 -19.28 1.66 3.51
C LYS A 252 -19.68 1.32 2.09
N LEU A 253 -19.48 0.06 1.71
CA LEU A 253 -19.93 -0.48 0.44
C LEU A 253 -21.06 -1.47 0.67
N HIS A 254 -22.14 -1.34 -0.09
CA HIS A 254 -23.24 -2.29 -0.10
C HIS A 254 -23.75 -2.52 -1.53
N GLY A 255 -24.58 -3.55 -1.72
CA GLY A 255 -25.07 -3.92 -3.04
C GLY A 255 -24.01 -4.62 -3.89
N LYS A 256 -24.22 -4.60 -5.21
CA LYS A 256 -23.32 -5.20 -6.23
C LYS A 256 -23.23 -4.28 -7.43
N LEU A 257 -22.10 -4.32 -8.13
CA LEU A 257 -21.93 -3.60 -9.39
C LEU A 257 -22.98 -4.07 -10.43
N PRO A 258 -23.62 -3.14 -11.16
CA PRO A 258 -24.55 -3.48 -12.21
C PRO A 258 -23.81 -4.06 -13.43
N ALA A 259 -24.52 -4.82 -14.25
CA ALA A 259 -23.99 -5.32 -15.51
C ALA A 259 -23.53 -4.13 -16.39
N GLY A 260 -22.30 -4.25 -16.92
CA GLY A 260 -21.71 -3.18 -17.75
C GLY A 260 -20.87 -2.15 -17.01
N ALA A 261 -20.93 -2.10 -15.68
CA ALA A 261 -19.96 -1.35 -14.87
C ALA A 261 -18.72 -2.21 -14.57
N THR A 262 -17.56 -1.57 -14.58
CA THR A 262 -16.26 -2.21 -14.34
C THR A 262 -15.62 -1.75 -13.03
N ALA A 263 -14.55 -2.41 -12.62
CA ALA A 263 -13.73 -1.96 -11.50
C ALA A 263 -13.24 -0.53 -11.67
N THR A 264 -12.88 -0.13 -12.89
CA THR A 264 -12.44 1.24 -13.20
C THR A 264 -13.54 2.26 -12.91
N ASP A 265 -14.80 1.98 -13.28
CA ASP A 265 -15.94 2.87 -13.01
C ASP A 265 -16.15 3.06 -11.51
N LEU A 266 -16.02 1.95 -10.75
CA LEU A 266 -16.08 1.98 -9.30
C LEU A 266 -14.94 2.82 -8.71
N VAL A 267 -13.72 2.60 -9.15
CA VAL A 267 -12.53 3.32 -8.66
C VAL A 267 -12.65 4.82 -8.90
N LEU A 268 -13.08 5.23 -10.10
CA LEU A 268 -13.30 6.64 -10.41
C LEU A 268 -14.40 7.25 -9.53
N THR A 269 -15.47 6.50 -9.27
CA THR A 269 -16.56 6.92 -8.38
C THR A 269 -16.07 7.11 -6.94
N VAL A 270 -15.36 6.13 -6.39
CA VAL A 270 -14.78 6.18 -5.04
C VAL A 270 -13.80 7.35 -4.91
N THR A 271 -12.93 7.52 -5.90
CA THR A 271 -11.93 8.59 -5.93
C THR A 271 -12.59 9.98 -5.90
N GLU A 272 -13.61 10.19 -6.72
CA GLU A 272 -14.39 11.43 -6.72
C GLU A 272 -15.04 11.69 -5.35
N MET A 273 -15.69 10.69 -4.77
CA MET A 273 -16.39 10.81 -3.48
C MET A 273 -15.42 11.14 -2.34
N LEU A 274 -14.29 10.42 -2.24
CA LEU A 274 -13.28 10.64 -1.20
C LEU A 274 -12.58 11.99 -1.37
N ARG A 275 -12.32 12.42 -2.61
CA ARG A 275 -11.76 13.74 -2.87
C ARG A 275 -12.69 14.85 -2.40
N LYS A 276 -14.01 14.72 -2.63
CA LYS A 276 -15.03 15.64 -2.12
C LYS A 276 -15.12 15.60 -0.59
N LYS A 277 -14.93 14.42 0.02
CA LYS A 277 -14.91 14.22 1.49
C LYS A 277 -13.70 14.85 2.17
N LYS A 278 -12.61 15.14 1.42
CA LYS A 278 -11.37 15.75 1.94
C LYS A 278 -10.66 14.85 2.97
N VAL A 279 -10.22 13.69 2.53
CA VAL A 279 -9.56 12.67 3.36
C VAL A 279 -8.03 12.82 3.44
N VAL A 280 -7.49 13.98 3.09
CA VAL A 280 -6.04 14.24 3.07
C VAL A 280 -5.42 13.97 4.44
N GLY A 281 -4.37 13.15 4.46
CA GLY A 281 -3.64 12.79 5.68
C GLY A 281 -4.38 11.81 6.59
N LYS A 282 -5.55 11.31 6.18
CA LYS A 282 -6.33 10.31 6.93
C LYS A 282 -6.12 8.91 6.35
N PHE A 283 -6.46 7.91 7.14
CA PHE A 283 -6.68 6.56 6.64
C PHE A 283 -8.12 6.44 6.13
N VAL A 284 -8.31 5.71 5.05
CA VAL A 284 -9.62 5.25 4.59
C VAL A 284 -9.69 3.76 4.78
N GLU A 285 -10.78 3.26 5.38
CA GLU A 285 -10.99 1.83 5.55
C GLU A 285 -12.33 1.43 4.95
N PHE A 286 -12.29 0.45 4.05
CA PHE A 286 -13.47 -0.05 3.35
C PHE A 286 -14.15 -1.15 4.16
N TYR A 287 -15.48 -1.08 4.29
CA TYR A 287 -16.28 -2.02 5.06
C TYR A 287 -17.68 -2.20 4.47
N GLY A 288 -18.48 -3.07 5.06
CA GLY A 288 -19.84 -3.34 4.63
C GLY A 288 -19.97 -4.59 3.75
N SER A 289 -21.21 -5.00 3.45
CA SER A 289 -21.53 -6.23 2.74
C SER A 289 -21.10 -6.24 1.27
N GLY A 290 -20.92 -5.05 0.67
CA GLY A 290 -20.47 -4.91 -0.71
C GLY A 290 -19.05 -5.46 -0.95
N LEU A 291 -18.20 -5.53 0.10
CA LEU A 291 -16.85 -6.07 -0.03
C LEU A 291 -16.84 -7.52 -0.54
N SER A 292 -17.78 -8.34 -0.08
CA SER A 292 -17.87 -9.76 -0.47
C SER A 292 -18.20 -9.96 -1.96
N SER A 293 -18.64 -8.91 -2.66
CA SER A 293 -18.88 -8.92 -4.10
C SER A 293 -17.70 -8.43 -4.95
N LEU A 294 -16.65 -7.89 -4.32
CA LEU A 294 -15.47 -7.37 -5.00
C LEU A 294 -14.34 -8.40 -4.99
N SER A 295 -13.73 -8.61 -6.16
CA SER A 295 -12.49 -9.37 -6.24
C SER A 295 -11.35 -8.63 -5.53
N LEU A 296 -10.28 -9.36 -5.17
CA LEU A 296 -9.12 -8.71 -4.59
C LEU A 296 -8.46 -7.72 -5.55
N ALA A 297 -8.49 -7.99 -6.85
CA ALA A 297 -7.99 -7.08 -7.87
C ALA A 297 -8.75 -5.74 -7.88
N ASP A 298 -10.09 -5.76 -7.70
CA ASP A 298 -10.90 -4.55 -7.59
C ASP A 298 -10.51 -3.74 -6.34
N ARG A 299 -10.35 -4.43 -5.20
CA ARG A 299 -9.91 -3.80 -3.94
C ARG A 299 -8.51 -3.18 -4.07
N ALA A 300 -7.58 -3.91 -4.68
CA ALA A 300 -6.23 -3.43 -4.93
C ALA A 300 -6.21 -2.20 -5.83
N THR A 301 -7.07 -2.15 -6.86
CA THR A 301 -7.21 -0.99 -7.75
C THR A 301 -7.74 0.23 -7.00
N ILE A 302 -8.72 0.06 -6.11
CA ILE A 302 -9.23 1.13 -5.25
C ILE A 302 -8.13 1.63 -4.29
N ALA A 303 -7.42 0.70 -3.66
CA ALA A 303 -6.32 1.01 -2.74
C ALA A 303 -5.16 1.72 -3.44
N ASN A 304 -4.84 1.33 -4.69
CA ASN A 304 -3.82 1.95 -5.52
C ASN A 304 -4.07 3.46 -5.72
N MET A 305 -5.32 3.86 -5.86
CA MET A 305 -5.72 5.26 -6.10
C MET A 305 -5.76 6.12 -4.82
N ALA A 306 -5.20 5.66 -3.69
CA ALA A 306 -5.16 6.45 -2.46
C ALA A 306 -4.48 7.82 -2.63
N PRO A 307 -3.38 7.97 -3.36
CA PRO A 307 -2.80 9.28 -3.66
C PRO A 307 -3.76 10.21 -4.39
N GLU A 308 -4.53 9.71 -5.37
CA GLU A 308 -5.46 10.50 -6.15
C GLU A 308 -6.64 11.00 -5.33
N TYR A 309 -7.19 10.21 -4.42
CA TYR A 309 -8.21 10.74 -3.50
C TYR A 309 -7.61 11.45 -2.28
N GLY A 310 -6.27 11.38 -2.09
CA GLY A 310 -5.52 12.17 -1.13
C GLY A 310 -5.42 11.56 0.27
N ALA A 311 -5.82 10.31 0.46
CA ALA A 311 -5.62 9.59 1.72
C ALA A 311 -4.19 9.07 1.84
N THR A 312 -3.74 8.80 3.07
CA THR A 312 -2.47 8.11 3.30
C THR A 312 -2.54 6.68 2.77
N MET A 313 -3.68 6.01 2.91
CA MET A 313 -3.94 4.67 2.38
C MET A 313 -5.45 4.37 2.29
N GLY A 314 -5.80 3.30 1.57
CA GLY A 314 -7.15 2.77 1.46
C GLY A 314 -7.20 1.29 1.81
N PHE A 315 -7.52 0.97 3.05
CA PHE A 315 -7.36 -0.35 3.63
C PHE A 315 -8.59 -1.24 3.45
N PHE A 316 -8.36 -2.50 3.10
CA PHE A 316 -9.36 -3.56 3.07
C PHE A 316 -9.00 -4.64 4.10
N PRO A 317 -9.92 -5.05 4.97
CA PRO A 317 -9.65 -6.11 5.94
C PRO A 317 -9.49 -7.47 5.26
N VAL A 318 -8.71 -8.35 5.90
CA VAL A 318 -8.54 -9.74 5.45
C VAL A 318 -9.86 -10.49 5.59
N ASP A 319 -10.24 -11.21 4.54
CA ASP A 319 -11.45 -12.05 4.51
C ASP A 319 -11.25 -13.31 3.64
N ALA A 320 -12.33 -14.03 3.34
CA ALA A 320 -12.27 -15.23 2.51
C ALA A 320 -11.74 -14.97 1.09
N GLU A 321 -12.01 -13.77 0.52
CA GLU A 321 -11.49 -13.39 -0.80
C GLU A 321 -9.96 -13.20 -0.76
N THR A 322 -9.43 -12.65 0.33
CA THR A 322 -7.98 -12.57 0.53
C THR A 322 -7.34 -13.95 0.53
N LEU A 323 -7.92 -14.93 1.24
CA LEU A 323 -7.42 -16.31 1.26
C LEU A 323 -7.50 -16.97 -0.11
N ARG A 324 -8.59 -16.73 -0.86
CA ARG A 324 -8.74 -17.21 -2.24
C ARG A 324 -7.64 -16.65 -3.15
N TYR A 325 -7.37 -15.37 -3.04
CA TYR A 325 -6.31 -14.72 -3.84
C TYR A 325 -4.91 -15.20 -3.48
N LEU A 326 -4.62 -15.41 -2.21
CA LEU A 326 -3.34 -15.98 -1.79
C LEU A 326 -3.09 -17.37 -2.42
N ARG A 327 -4.12 -18.21 -2.51
CA ARG A 327 -4.05 -19.50 -3.22
C ARG A 327 -3.84 -19.29 -4.73
N LEU A 328 -4.61 -18.41 -5.35
CA LEU A 328 -4.49 -18.08 -6.77
C LEU A 328 -3.08 -17.62 -7.14
N SER A 329 -2.46 -16.83 -6.29
CA SER A 329 -1.10 -16.31 -6.46
C SER A 329 -0.02 -17.23 -5.85
N SER A 330 -0.32 -18.53 -5.72
CA SER A 330 0.62 -19.60 -5.38
C SER A 330 1.28 -19.50 -4.01
N ARG A 331 0.65 -18.84 -3.02
CA ARG A 331 1.06 -18.99 -1.62
C ARG A 331 0.73 -20.41 -1.16
N SER A 332 1.65 -21.01 -0.39
CA SER A 332 1.44 -22.38 0.10
C SER A 332 0.21 -22.50 0.99
N GLU A 333 -0.45 -23.66 0.99
CA GLU A 333 -1.60 -23.90 1.88
C GLU A 333 -1.24 -23.76 3.36
N GLU A 334 -0.01 -24.07 3.74
CA GLU A 334 0.50 -23.83 5.10
C GLU A 334 0.47 -22.33 5.43
N HIS A 335 0.94 -21.50 4.51
CA HIS A 335 0.93 -20.05 4.69
C HIS A 335 -0.49 -19.48 4.74
N VAL A 336 -1.38 -19.96 3.87
CA VAL A 336 -2.79 -19.55 3.87
C VAL A 336 -3.50 -19.95 5.16
N ALA A 337 -3.21 -21.15 5.68
CA ALA A 337 -3.73 -21.60 6.97
C ALA A 337 -3.21 -20.72 8.13
N LEU A 338 -1.95 -20.31 8.08
CA LEU A 338 -1.39 -19.36 9.06
C LEU A 338 -2.09 -18.01 9.00
N VAL A 339 -2.28 -17.45 7.80
CA VAL A 339 -2.96 -16.15 7.62
C VAL A 339 -4.38 -16.22 8.20
N GLU A 340 -5.12 -17.30 7.89
CA GLU A 340 -6.47 -17.48 8.40
C GLU A 340 -6.50 -17.59 9.93
N ALA A 341 -5.68 -18.48 10.49
CA ALA A 341 -5.63 -18.71 11.94
C ALA A 341 -5.19 -17.47 12.70
N TYR A 342 -4.14 -16.80 12.23
CA TYR A 342 -3.61 -15.58 12.85
C TYR A 342 -4.63 -14.45 12.84
N THR A 343 -5.22 -14.17 11.68
CA THR A 343 -6.16 -13.05 11.56
C THR A 343 -7.46 -13.30 12.34
N LYS A 344 -7.91 -14.56 12.45
CA LYS A 344 -9.03 -14.95 13.34
C LYS A 344 -8.68 -14.77 14.81
N ALA A 345 -7.48 -15.24 15.24
CA ALA A 345 -7.03 -15.10 16.62
C ALA A 345 -6.88 -13.64 17.06
N GLN A 346 -6.50 -12.76 16.13
CA GLN A 346 -6.32 -11.33 16.36
C GLN A 346 -7.58 -10.48 16.15
N GLY A 347 -8.72 -11.07 15.75
CA GLY A 347 -9.92 -10.32 15.39
C GLY A 347 -9.70 -9.39 14.19
N LEU A 348 -8.83 -9.81 13.26
CA LEU A 348 -8.51 -9.13 12.01
C LEU A 348 -9.18 -9.78 10.78
N PHE A 349 -9.84 -10.92 10.96
CA PHE A 349 -10.57 -11.60 9.91
C PHE A 349 -12.01 -11.10 9.82
N ARG A 350 -12.37 -10.52 8.68
CA ARG A 350 -13.71 -9.98 8.44
C ARG A 350 -14.64 -11.06 7.85
N THR A 351 -15.87 -11.10 8.33
CA THR A 351 -17.03 -11.79 7.73
C THR A 351 -18.17 -10.79 7.53
N ASP A 352 -19.25 -11.21 6.88
CA ASP A 352 -20.44 -10.35 6.72
C ASP A 352 -21.19 -10.10 8.03
N GLU A 353 -20.97 -10.94 9.06
CA GLU A 353 -21.51 -10.79 10.41
C GLU A 353 -20.61 -9.96 11.33
N THR A 354 -19.40 -9.60 10.90
CA THR A 354 -18.48 -8.80 11.70
C THR A 354 -19.09 -7.43 11.96
N PRO A 355 -19.21 -6.99 13.24
CA PRO A 355 -19.75 -5.69 13.56
C PRO A 355 -18.93 -4.57 12.92
N ASP A 356 -19.60 -3.55 12.38
CA ASP A 356 -18.94 -2.39 11.79
C ASP A 356 -17.98 -1.75 12.80
N PRO A 357 -16.72 -1.47 12.47
CA PRO A 357 -15.81 -0.70 13.31
C PRO A 357 -16.34 0.70 13.61
N ILE A 358 -15.78 1.35 14.61
CA ILE A 358 -16.10 2.75 14.91
C ILE A 358 -15.08 3.62 14.15
N PHE A 359 -15.58 4.57 13.36
CA PHE A 359 -14.76 5.44 12.53
C PHE A 359 -14.88 6.90 12.97
N THR A 360 -13.85 7.71 12.69
CA THR A 360 -13.87 9.16 12.94
C THR A 360 -14.98 9.84 12.11
N ASP A 361 -15.17 9.37 10.88
CA ASP A 361 -16.21 9.85 9.98
C ASP A 361 -16.57 8.71 9.01
N THR A 362 -17.71 8.80 8.33
CA THR A 362 -18.17 7.76 7.40
C THR A 362 -18.70 8.34 6.10
N ILE A 363 -18.63 7.53 5.04
CA ILE A 363 -19.24 7.76 3.75
C ILE A 363 -19.77 6.43 3.23
N GLU A 364 -20.80 6.44 2.39
CA GLU A 364 -21.50 5.24 1.92
C GLU A 364 -21.70 5.27 0.42
N LEU A 365 -21.59 4.12 -0.23
CA LEU A 365 -21.85 3.93 -1.66
C LEU A 365 -22.64 2.63 -1.88
N ASP A 366 -23.81 2.76 -2.51
CA ASP A 366 -24.48 1.62 -3.13
C ASP A 366 -23.82 1.31 -4.47
N LEU A 367 -23.20 0.14 -4.55
CA LEU A 367 -22.52 -0.34 -5.76
C LEU A 367 -23.44 -0.38 -6.98
N ALA A 368 -24.76 -0.56 -6.77
CA ALA A 368 -25.74 -0.57 -7.86
C ALA A 368 -25.89 0.80 -8.56
N THR A 369 -25.42 1.88 -7.94
CA THR A 369 -25.47 3.24 -8.51
C THR A 369 -24.25 3.59 -9.37
N VAL A 370 -23.25 2.72 -9.43
CA VAL A 370 -22.05 2.94 -10.24
C VAL A 370 -22.40 2.81 -11.72
N GLU A 371 -22.08 3.83 -12.49
CA GLU A 371 -22.30 3.86 -13.94
C GLU A 371 -20.96 3.93 -14.71
N PRO A 372 -20.91 3.45 -15.96
CA PRO A 372 -19.74 3.58 -16.81
C PRO A 372 -19.24 5.01 -16.86
N SER A 373 -17.94 5.21 -16.68
CA SER A 373 -17.34 6.50 -16.47
C SER A 373 -15.98 6.61 -17.16
N LEU A 374 -15.58 7.83 -17.47
CA LEU A 374 -14.25 8.17 -17.97
C LEU A 374 -13.51 8.98 -16.91
N ALA A 375 -12.19 8.88 -16.91
CA ALA A 375 -11.35 9.83 -16.19
C ALA A 375 -11.54 11.22 -16.79
N GLY A 376 -11.57 12.23 -15.94
CA GLY A 376 -11.81 13.60 -16.36
C GLY A 376 -10.66 14.20 -17.18
N PRO A 377 -10.86 15.42 -17.75
CA PRO A 377 -9.89 15.96 -18.71
C PRO A 377 -8.56 16.35 -18.09
N ARG A 378 -8.48 16.53 -16.79
CA ARG A 378 -7.25 16.97 -16.11
C ARG A 378 -6.74 15.98 -15.07
N ARG A 379 -7.63 15.36 -14.29
CA ARG A 379 -7.27 14.50 -13.17
C ARG A 379 -8.21 13.30 -13.07
N PRO A 380 -7.76 12.14 -12.60
CA PRO A 380 -8.61 10.95 -12.43
C PRO A 380 -9.85 11.19 -11.55
N GLN A 381 -9.73 12.04 -10.54
CA GLN A 381 -10.86 12.40 -9.68
C GLN A 381 -11.92 13.30 -10.34
N ASP A 382 -11.64 13.86 -11.51
CA ASP A 382 -12.62 14.61 -12.32
C ASP A 382 -13.46 13.63 -13.15
N ARG A 383 -14.20 12.73 -12.51
CA ARG A 383 -14.96 11.67 -13.16
C ARG A 383 -16.00 12.24 -14.14
N VAL A 384 -16.07 11.65 -15.32
CA VAL A 384 -17.04 11.96 -16.36
C VAL A 384 -17.95 10.75 -16.58
N PRO A 385 -19.20 10.75 -16.11
CA PRO A 385 -20.16 9.71 -16.47
C PRO A 385 -20.31 9.60 -17.97
N LEU A 386 -20.29 8.39 -18.52
CA LEU A 386 -20.36 8.15 -19.97
C LEU A 386 -21.64 8.76 -20.57
N SER A 387 -22.75 8.67 -19.84
CA SER A 387 -24.03 9.28 -20.21
C SER A 387 -23.97 10.81 -20.43
N ARG A 388 -22.99 11.47 -19.80
CA ARG A 388 -22.82 12.94 -19.86
C ARG A 388 -21.58 13.37 -20.64
N ALA A 389 -20.79 12.45 -21.18
CA ALA A 389 -19.49 12.73 -21.80
C ALA A 389 -19.57 13.80 -22.90
N ALA A 390 -20.53 13.70 -23.82
CA ALA A 390 -20.70 14.67 -24.91
C ALA A 390 -20.99 16.09 -24.39
N ALA A 391 -21.90 16.23 -23.42
CA ALA A 391 -22.26 17.53 -22.84
C ALA A 391 -21.09 18.15 -22.07
N MET A 392 -20.38 17.33 -21.25
CA MET A 392 -19.22 17.78 -20.47
C MET A 392 -18.05 18.18 -21.39
N TYR A 393 -17.81 17.41 -22.46
CA TYR A 393 -16.81 17.77 -23.47
C TYR A 393 -17.12 19.13 -24.13
N SER A 394 -18.36 19.33 -24.57
CA SER A 394 -18.77 20.60 -25.18
C SER A 394 -18.60 21.80 -24.25
N ALA A 395 -18.92 21.61 -22.95
CA ALA A 395 -18.74 22.65 -21.94
C ALA A 395 -17.23 22.93 -21.67
N ALA A 396 -16.40 21.91 -21.59
CA ALA A 396 -14.94 22.05 -21.41
C ALA A 396 -14.31 22.77 -22.61
N LEU A 397 -14.70 22.40 -23.84
CA LEU A 397 -14.22 23.03 -25.07
C LEU A 397 -14.63 24.52 -25.13
N ALA A 398 -15.86 24.86 -24.73
CA ALA A 398 -16.31 26.25 -24.67
C ALA A 398 -15.51 27.08 -23.67
N ALA A 399 -15.22 26.49 -22.49
CA ALA A 399 -14.42 27.13 -21.46
C ALA A 399 -12.97 27.37 -21.90
N ASP A 400 -12.36 26.42 -22.61
CA ASP A 400 -10.98 26.56 -23.12
C ASP A 400 -10.90 27.57 -24.28
N LYS A 401 -11.86 27.59 -25.17
CA LYS A 401 -11.92 28.60 -26.24
C LYS A 401 -11.96 30.04 -25.70
N SER A 402 -12.58 30.23 -24.53
CA SER A 402 -12.61 31.54 -23.89
C SER A 402 -11.24 31.99 -23.33
N LYS A 403 -10.29 31.06 -23.16
CA LYS A 403 -8.94 31.33 -22.63
C LYS A 403 -7.87 31.46 -23.73
N ILE A 404 -8.17 31.06 -24.96
CA ILE A 404 -7.23 31.07 -26.09
C ILE A 404 -7.46 32.30 -26.92
N ALA A 405 -6.48 33.19 -26.93
CA ALA A 405 -6.50 34.42 -27.74
C ALA A 405 -6.36 34.15 -29.27
N HIS A 406 -6.07 32.93 -29.69
CA HIS A 406 -5.93 32.54 -31.09
C HIS A 406 -6.86 31.37 -31.43
N PRO A 407 -7.55 31.42 -32.59
CA PRO A 407 -8.43 30.33 -32.98
C PRO A 407 -7.64 29.04 -33.28
N ILE A 408 -8.02 27.95 -32.62
CA ILE A 408 -7.55 26.62 -32.96
C ILE A 408 -8.20 26.19 -34.25
N THR A 409 -7.41 26.03 -35.30
CA THR A 409 -7.90 25.74 -36.67
C THR A 409 -8.16 24.24 -36.92
N ALA A 410 -8.08 23.34 -35.92
CA ALA A 410 -8.32 21.92 -36.11
C ALA A 410 -9.11 21.26 -34.97
N PRO A 411 -10.41 20.98 -35.17
CA PRO A 411 -11.21 20.22 -34.19
C PRO A 411 -10.75 18.78 -33.97
N LEU A 412 -10.08 18.19 -34.97
CA LEU A 412 -9.59 16.79 -34.92
C LEU A 412 -8.44 16.55 -33.98
N THR A 413 -7.61 17.55 -33.73
CA THR A 413 -6.43 17.40 -32.85
C THR A 413 -6.83 17.32 -31.37
N LEU A 414 -7.89 18.00 -30.95
CA LEU A 414 -8.38 17.94 -29.57
C LEU A 414 -9.10 16.63 -29.26
N ALA A 415 -9.82 16.05 -30.22
CA ALA A 415 -10.43 14.73 -30.05
C ALA A 415 -9.38 13.62 -29.90
N ALA A 416 -8.28 13.71 -30.67
CA ALA A 416 -7.15 12.79 -30.57
C ALA A 416 -6.41 12.93 -29.23
N THR A 417 -6.28 14.13 -28.70
CA THR A 417 -5.66 14.38 -27.39
C THR A 417 -6.56 13.89 -26.25
N PHE A 418 -7.88 13.95 -26.38
CA PHE A 418 -8.82 13.43 -25.38
C PHE A 418 -8.83 11.90 -25.32
N VAL A 419 -8.66 11.23 -26.46
CA VAL A 419 -8.57 9.77 -26.55
C VAL A 419 -7.16 9.30 -26.15
N ALA A 420 -6.11 10.01 -26.54
CA ALA A 420 -4.73 9.68 -26.19
C ALA A 420 -4.41 9.94 -24.71
N SER A 421 -4.93 11.01 -24.10
CA SER A 421 -4.72 11.28 -22.69
C SER A 421 -5.40 10.27 -21.78
N GLY A 422 -6.51 9.65 -22.19
CA GLY A 422 -7.18 8.59 -21.44
C GLY A 422 -6.35 7.29 -21.36
N PHE A 423 -5.43 7.06 -22.31
CA PHE A 423 -4.58 5.87 -22.34
C PHE A 423 -3.14 6.11 -21.83
N PHE A 424 -2.66 7.35 -21.85
CA PHE A 424 -1.26 7.68 -21.51
C PHE A 424 -1.05 8.20 -20.08
N TRP A 425 -2.12 8.46 -19.32
CA TRP A 425 -2.00 9.10 -18.01
C TRP A 425 -1.58 8.17 -16.85
N VAL A 426 -1.49 6.87 -17.09
CA VAL A 426 -0.93 5.94 -16.09
C VAL A 426 0.61 6.00 -16.03
N SER A 427 1.27 6.59 -17.05
CA SER A 427 2.74 6.59 -17.12
C SER A 427 3.42 7.98 -17.10
N ALA A 428 2.69 9.09 -17.21
CA ALA A 428 3.32 10.41 -17.40
C ALA A 428 3.49 11.23 -16.10
N ASP A 429 2.77 10.95 -15.03
CA ASP A 429 2.93 11.66 -13.74
C ASP A 429 4.08 11.13 -12.86
N ALA A 430 4.69 10.00 -13.23
CA ALA A 430 5.89 9.50 -12.56
C ALA A 430 7.20 10.25 -12.94
N ALA A 431 7.13 11.18 -13.90
CA ALA A 431 8.32 11.86 -14.41
C ALA A 431 8.44 13.35 -14.00
N MET A 432 7.48 13.92 -13.28
CA MET A 432 7.55 15.33 -12.85
C MET A 432 6.88 15.55 -11.49
N GLY A 433 7.51 15.05 -10.43
CA GLY A 433 7.16 15.38 -9.05
C GLY A 433 8.27 14.96 -8.11
#